data_93c5e8b6fcecc2f876edb6c29c1b7263
#
_entry.id   93c5e8b6fcecc2f876edb6c29c1b7263
#
_cell.length_a   1.000
_cell.length_b   1.000
_cell.length_c   1.000
_cell.angle_alpha   90.00
_cell.angle_beta   90.00
_cell.angle_gamma   90.00
#
_symmetry.space_group_name_H-M   'P 1'
#
loop_
_entity.id
_entity.type
_entity.pdbx_description
1 polymer ?
#
loop_
_entity_poly.entity_id
_entity_poly.type
_entity_poly.pdbx_seq_one_letter_code
_entity_poly.pdbx_strand_id
1 'polypeptide(L)'
;MMIEALKIAVNAADNKKAHDLVALDISGIATFTDYFLFCTGDSSRQMQAIADEIEKRLKEHGVRPSHVEGYQNSEWILMDYVDLVIHIFSKNARVYYDLERLWRVGKKIDAEQFIEKPAPKVAPKRRTKKVQ
;
A
#
# COMPACT_ATOMS: atom_id res chain seq x y z
N MET A 1 -14.79 -1.39 -7.86
CA MET A 1 -14.96 -0.78 -6.53
C MET A 1 -13.62 -0.36 -5.98
N MET A 2 -13.60 0.80 -5.39
CA MET A 2 -12.33 1.37 -4.92
C MET A 2 -11.73 0.60 -3.75
N ILE A 3 -12.57 0.00 -2.91
CA ILE A 3 -12.07 -0.83 -1.81
C ILE A 3 -11.29 -2.04 -2.36
N GLU A 4 -11.67 -2.54 -3.53
CA GLU A 4 -10.91 -3.61 -4.17
C GLU A 4 -9.52 -3.14 -4.57
N ALA A 5 -9.41 -1.92 -5.10
CA ALA A 5 -8.11 -1.36 -5.45
C ALA A 5 -7.24 -1.21 -4.22
N LEU A 6 -7.82 -0.78 -3.10
CA LEU A 6 -7.10 -0.66 -1.83
C LEU A 6 -6.56 -2.03 -1.39
N LYS A 7 -7.40 -3.07 -1.47
CA LYS A 7 -6.96 -4.41 -1.09
C LYS A 7 -5.80 -4.89 -1.96
N ILE A 8 -5.90 -4.67 -3.25
CA ILE A 8 -4.85 -5.07 -4.19
C ILE A 8 -3.55 -4.33 -3.87
N ALA A 9 -3.64 -3.04 -3.60
CA ALA A 9 -2.47 -2.23 -3.28
C ALA A 9 -1.81 -2.69 -1.98
N VAL A 10 -2.61 -3.00 -0.96
CA VAL A 10 -2.09 -3.49 0.32
C VAL A 10 -1.32 -4.79 0.10
N ASN A 11 -1.90 -5.72 -0.66
CA ASN A 11 -1.24 -7.01 -0.89
C ASN A 11 0.03 -6.85 -1.72
N ALA A 12 0.02 -5.95 -2.70
CA ALA A 12 1.20 -5.68 -3.51
C ALA A 12 2.33 -5.11 -2.65
N ALA A 13 2.01 -4.14 -1.80
CA ALA A 13 3.00 -3.53 -0.92
C ALA A 13 3.56 -4.55 0.06
N ASP A 14 2.69 -5.37 0.65
CA ASP A 14 3.12 -6.40 1.58
C ASP A 14 4.02 -7.42 0.90
N ASN A 15 3.71 -7.78 -0.33
CA ASN A 15 4.51 -8.72 -1.11
C ASN A 15 5.95 -8.23 -1.28
N LYS A 16 6.14 -6.92 -1.35
CA LYS A 16 7.47 -6.31 -1.47
C LYS A 16 8.00 -5.84 -0.12
N LYS A 17 7.41 -6.34 0.97
CA LYS A 17 7.89 -6.16 2.34
C LYS A 17 7.86 -4.72 2.81
N ALA A 18 6.87 -3.97 2.35
CA ALA A 18 6.66 -2.61 2.85
C ALA A 18 6.36 -2.66 4.35
N HIS A 19 6.79 -1.63 5.06
CA HIS A 19 6.56 -1.50 6.50
C HIS A 19 5.46 -0.49 6.78
N ASP A 20 4.88 -0.57 7.96
CA ASP A 20 3.97 0.45 8.51
C ASP A 20 2.85 0.79 7.54
N LEU A 21 2.15 -0.24 7.07
CA LEU A 21 1.00 -0.06 6.20
C LEU A 21 -0.16 0.51 7.00
N VAL A 22 -0.65 1.67 6.57
CA VAL A 22 -1.79 2.32 7.20
C VAL A 22 -2.77 2.74 6.12
N ALA A 23 -4.01 2.31 6.24
CA ALA A 23 -5.06 2.71 5.32
C ALA A 23 -6.05 3.59 6.06
N LEU A 24 -6.49 4.67 5.42
CA LEU A 24 -7.44 5.61 6.00
C LEU A 24 -8.61 5.81 5.04
N ASP A 25 -9.82 5.79 5.61
CA ASP A 25 -11.02 6.20 4.89
C ASP A 25 -11.22 7.67 5.21
N ILE A 26 -11.05 8.52 4.21
CA ILE A 26 -11.21 9.96 4.36
C ILE A 26 -12.37 10.48 3.51
N SER A 27 -13.25 9.59 3.07
CA SER A 27 -14.35 9.95 2.18
C SER A 27 -15.31 10.96 2.81
N GLY A 28 -15.43 10.97 4.12
CA GLY A 28 -16.29 11.93 4.80
C GLY A 28 -15.62 13.26 5.11
N ILE A 29 -14.33 13.40 4.81
CA ILE A 29 -13.52 14.55 5.20
C ILE A 29 -12.94 15.26 3.98
N ALA A 30 -12.38 14.50 3.06
CA ALA A 30 -11.73 15.04 1.88
C ALA A 30 -12.68 14.95 0.68
N THR A 31 -12.55 15.94 -0.22
CA THR A 31 -13.37 15.96 -1.43
C THR A 31 -12.63 15.43 -2.64
N PHE A 32 -11.33 15.19 -2.52
CA PHE A 32 -10.49 14.83 -3.66
C PHE A 32 -10.19 13.33 -3.77
N THR A 33 -10.38 12.57 -2.69
CA THR A 33 -10.17 11.13 -2.73
C THR A 33 -10.91 10.48 -1.56
N ASP A 34 -11.15 9.18 -1.66
CA ASP A 34 -11.85 8.43 -0.61
C ASP A 34 -10.89 7.73 0.35
N TYR A 35 -9.74 7.30 -0.15
CA TYR A 35 -8.81 6.49 0.65
C TYR A 35 -7.38 6.95 0.49
N PHE A 36 -6.64 6.89 1.59
CA PHE A 36 -5.18 6.98 1.59
C PHE A 36 -4.61 5.63 1.99
N LEU A 37 -3.49 5.28 1.37
CA LEU A 37 -2.67 4.16 1.82
C LEU A 37 -1.27 4.69 2.02
N PHE A 38 -0.71 4.47 3.22
CA PHE A 38 0.65 4.86 3.55
C PHE A 38 1.47 3.61 3.79
N CYS A 39 2.70 3.60 3.33
CA CYS A 39 3.65 2.55 3.67
C CYS A 39 5.07 3.10 3.59
N THR A 40 6.02 2.31 4.07
CA THR A 40 7.41 2.72 4.19
C THR A 40 8.32 1.68 3.54
N GLY A 41 9.33 2.15 2.80
CA GLY A 41 10.37 1.31 2.26
C GLY A 41 11.71 1.66 2.90
N ASP A 42 12.61 0.67 2.94
CA ASP A 42 13.91 0.82 3.59
C ASP A 42 14.96 1.45 2.67
N SER A 43 14.70 1.45 1.37
CA SER A 43 15.64 2.01 0.39
C SER A 43 14.84 2.53 -0.79
N SER A 44 15.47 3.38 -1.61
CA SER A 44 14.79 3.87 -2.80
C SER A 44 14.47 2.73 -3.76
N ARG A 45 15.34 1.72 -3.84
CA ARG A 45 15.07 0.54 -4.67
C ARG A 45 13.82 -0.19 -4.18
N GLN A 46 13.69 -0.37 -2.88
CA GLN A 46 12.51 -1.04 -2.34
C GLN A 46 11.26 -0.20 -2.56
N MET A 47 11.36 1.12 -2.36
CA MET A 47 10.23 2.01 -2.61
C MET A 47 9.75 1.90 -4.05
N GLN A 48 10.69 1.85 -5.01
CA GLN A 48 10.34 1.68 -6.41
C GLN A 48 9.74 0.32 -6.69
N ALA A 49 10.27 -0.72 -6.03
CA ALA A 49 9.73 -2.07 -6.20
C ALA A 49 8.29 -2.15 -5.68
N ILE A 50 8.00 -1.47 -4.57
CA ILE A 50 6.65 -1.39 -4.03
C ILE A 50 5.73 -0.70 -5.04
N ALA A 51 6.16 0.43 -5.57
CA ALA A 51 5.36 1.18 -6.54
C ALA A 51 5.12 0.35 -7.80
N ASP A 52 6.15 -0.32 -8.29
CA ASP A 52 6.04 -1.14 -9.50
C ASP A 52 5.06 -2.29 -9.31
N GLU A 53 5.10 -2.93 -8.15
CA GLU A 53 4.22 -4.06 -7.89
C GLU A 53 2.77 -3.60 -7.76
N ILE A 54 2.55 -2.48 -7.10
CA ILE A 54 1.21 -1.92 -6.97
C ILE A 54 0.66 -1.60 -8.36
N GLU A 55 1.45 -0.91 -9.17
CA GLU A 55 1.00 -0.53 -10.50
C GLU A 55 0.71 -1.74 -11.36
N LYS A 56 1.58 -2.74 -11.30
CA LYS A 56 1.43 -3.97 -12.08
C LYS A 56 0.11 -4.67 -11.73
N ARG A 57 -0.15 -4.86 -10.45
CA ARG A 57 -1.33 -5.61 -10.03
C ARG A 57 -2.62 -4.86 -10.32
N LEU A 58 -2.62 -3.54 -10.09
CA LEU A 58 -3.79 -2.75 -10.39
C LEU A 58 -4.06 -2.72 -11.89
N LYS A 59 -3.00 -2.66 -12.69
CA LYS A 59 -3.15 -2.69 -14.14
C LYS A 59 -3.77 -4.00 -14.60
N GLU A 60 -3.44 -5.11 -13.96
CA GLU A 60 -4.01 -6.41 -14.27
C GLU A 60 -5.51 -6.43 -14.01
N HIS A 61 -5.98 -5.53 -13.14
CA HIS A 61 -7.41 -5.40 -12.85
C HIS A 61 -8.03 -4.21 -13.59
N GLY A 62 -7.33 -3.68 -14.59
CA GLY A 62 -7.86 -2.60 -15.41
C GLY A 62 -7.78 -1.23 -14.79
N VAL A 63 -6.99 -1.07 -13.72
CA VAL A 63 -6.89 0.20 -13.00
C VAL A 63 -5.50 0.81 -13.23
N ARG A 64 -5.48 2.04 -13.75
CA ARG A 64 -4.23 2.74 -14.03
C ARG A 64 -4.16 4.02 -13.20
N PRO A 65 -2.95 4.45 -12.80
CA PRO A 65 -2.86 5.69 -12.04
C PRO A 65 -3.16 6.88 -12.94
N SER A 66 -3.80 7.89 -12.36
CA SER A 66 -3.97 9.17 -13.00
C SER A 66 -2.61 9.84 -13.13
N HIS A 67 -1.78 9.68 -12.10
CA HIS A 67 -0.44 10.20 -12.16
C HIS A 67 0.44 9.61 -11.05
N VAL A 68 1.75 9.60 -11.28
CA VAL A 68 2.72 9.11 -10.32
C VAL A 68 3.80 10.18 -10.19
N GLU A 69 4.12 10.56 -8.95
CA GLU A 69 5.15 11.56 -8.67
C GLU A 69 6.22 10.96 -7.79
N GLY A 70 7.43 11.47 -7.94
CA GLY A 70 8.51 11.14 -7.03
C GLY A 70 9.12 9.77 -7.21
N TYR A 71 8.84 9.09 -8.32
CA TYR A 71 9.37 7.75 -8.53
C TYR A 71 10.89 7.71 -8.41
N GLN A 72 11.58 8.75 -8.86
CA GLN A 72 13.03 8.85 -8.77
C GLN A 72 13.49 9.45 -7.44
N ASN A 73 12.54 9.91 -6.64
CA ASN A 73 12.83 10.51 -5.35
C ASN A 73 12.99 9.40 -4.32
N SER A 74 14.00 9.50 -3.47
CA SER A 74 14.21 8.46 -2.47
C SER A 74 13.50 8.73 -1.15
N GLU A 75 12.61 9.73 -1.12
CA GLU A 75 11.91 10.11 0.12
C GLU A 75 10.42 9.84 0.07
N TRP A 76 9.77 10.06 -1.09
CA TRP A 76 8.32 10.02 -1.16
C TRP A 76 7.86 9.75 -2.59
N ILE A 77 7.19 8.64 -2.82
CA ILE A 77 6.54 8.33 -4.10
C ILE A 77 5.04 8.42 -3.87
N LEU A 78 4.36 9.17 -4.74
CA LEU A 78 2.92 9.32 -4.66
C LEU A 78 2.29 8.71 -5.90
N MET A 79 1.28 7.84 -5.70
CA MET A 79 0.55 7.22 -6.81
C MET A 79 -0.92 7.60 -6.67
N ASP A 80 -1.42 8.38 -7.61
CA ASP A 80 -2.77 8.92 -7.56
C ASP A 80 -3.69 8.10 -8.46
N TYR A 81 -4.65 7.42 -7.84
CA TYR A 81 -5.66 6.61 -8.54
C TYR A 81 -7.04 7.26 -8.45
N VAL A 82 -7.10 8.56 -8.20
CA VAL A 82 -8.30 9.38 -8.08
C VAL A 82 -9.01 9.12 -6.74
N ASP A 83 -9.63 7.96 -6.58
CA ASP A 83 -10.34 7.66 -5.33
C ASP A 83 -9.45 7.04 -4.28
N LEU A 84 -8.21 6.74 -4.65
CA LEU A 84 -7.21 6.15 -3.77
C LEU A 84 -5.89 6.83 -4.07
N VAL A 85 -5.23 7.38 -3.05
CA VAL A 85 -3.89 7.94 -3.19
C VAL A 85 -2.96 7.13 -2.31
N ILE A 86 -1.89 6.63 -2.91
CA ILE A 86 -0.92 5.78 -2.23
C ILE A 86 0.34 6.59 -2.02
N HIS A 87 0.86 6.58 -0.79
CA HIS A 87 2.07 7.28 -0.40
C HIS A 87 3.09 6.27 0.08
N ILE A 88 4.24 6.22 -0.57
CA ILE A 88 5.34 5.35 -0.19
C ILE A 88 6.47 6.25 0.30
N PHE A 89 6.86 6.09 1.55
CA PHE A 89 7.85 6.97 2.19
C PHE A 89 9.11 6.22 2.54
N SER A 90 10.21 6.95 2.59
CA SER A 90 11.40 6.48 3.30
C SER A 90 11.12 6.57 4.80
N LYS A 91 11.95 5.92 5.61
CA LYS A 91 11.80 6.01 7.07
C LYS A 91 11.92 7.45 7.55
N ASN A 92 12.87 8.18 7.02
CA ASN A 92 13.09 9.56 7.43
C ASN A 92 11.92 10.46 7.03
N ALA A 93 11.42 10.29 5.83
CA ALA A 93 10.30 11.10 5.36
C ALA A 93 9.05 10.82 6.19
N ARG A 94 8.83 9.56 6.58
CA ARG A 94 7.67 9.18 7.38
C ARG A 94 7.64 9.94 8.69
N VAL A 95 8.80 10.02 9.34
CA VAL A 95 8.92 10.75 10.60
C VAL A 95 8.78 12.25 10.37
N TYR A 96 9.46 12.76 9.33
CA TYR A 96 9.49 14.18 9.05
C TYR A 96 8.10 14.76 8.77
N TYR A 97 7.27 14.03 8.02
CA TYR A 97 5.97 14.56 7.62
C TYR A 97 4.87 14.34 8.65
N ASP A 98 5.16 13.62 9.73
CA ASP A 98 4.25 13.43 10.87
C ASP A 98 2.82 13.11 10.42
N LEU A 99 2.66 11.96 9.80
CA LEU A 99 1.37 11.55 9.25
C LEU A 99 0.32 11.21 10.30
N GLU A 100 0.71 11.16 11.57
CA GLU A 100 -0.23 10.87 12.65
C GLU A 100 -1.38 11.87 12.69
N ARG A 101 -1.12 13.10 12.26
CA ARG A 101 -2.17 14.11 12.23
C ARG A 101 -3.30 13.69 11.29
N LEU A 102 -2.95 13.08 10.17
CA LEU A 102 -3.96 12.58 9.24
C LEU A 102 -4.72 11.40 9.83
N TRP A 103 -4.05 10.60 10.66
CA TRP A 103 -4.69 9.45 11.28
C TRP A 103 -5.78 9.86 12.26
N ARG A 104 -5.69 11.06 12.82
CA ARG A 104 -6.69 11.55 13.77
C ARG A 104 -7.98 11.98 13.10
N VAL A 105 -7.89 12.47 11.87
CA VAL A 105 -9.07 12.96 11.16
C VAL A 105 -9.69 11.90 10.27
N GLY A 106 -8.91 10.94 9.80
CA GLY A 106 -9.41 9.87 8.96
C GLY A 106 -9.86 8.67 9.79
N LYS A 107 -10.71 7.84 9.19
CA LYS A 107 -11.13 6.61 9.83
C LYS A 107 -10.11 5.52 9.46
N LYS A 108 -9.42 5.01 10.46
CA LYS A 108 -8.39 4.03 10.25
C LYS A 108 -8.99 2.68 9.83
N ILE A 109 -8.47 2.12 8.76
CA ILE A 109 -8.86 0.80 8.29
C ILE A 109 -7.72 -0.15 8.63
N ASP A 110 -8.06 -1.32 9.14
CA ASP A 110 -7.04 -2.31 9.44
C ASP A 110 -6.56 -2.93 8.14
N ALA A 111 -5.44 -2.42 7.63
CA ALA A 111 -4.88 -2.88 6.35
C ALA A 111 -4.49 -4.35 6.41
N GLU A 112 -4.09 -4.83 7.58
CA GLU A 112 -3.63 -6.22 7.71
C GLU A 112 -4.74 -7.23 7.42
N GLN A 113 -6.00 -6.85 7.63
CA GLN A 113 -7.10 -7.76 7.33
C GLN A 113 -7.19 -8.08 5.84
N PHE A 114 -6.60 -7.25 4.99
CA PHE A 114 -6.63 -7.46 3.55
C PHE A 114 -5.49 -8.33 3.05
N ILE A 115 -4.48 -8.54 3.88
CA ILE A 115 -3.29 -9.28 3.46
C ILE A 115 -3.66 -10.75 3.31
N GLU A 116 -3.47 -11.28 2.11
CA GLU A 116 -3.72 -12.68 1.83
C GLU A 116 -2.54 -13.49 2.32
N LYS A 117 -2.81 -14.36 3.27
CA LYS A 117 -1.77 -15.21 3.80
C LYS A 117 -1.69 -16.46 2.95
N PRO A 118 -0.48 -16.99 2.74
CA PRO A 118 -0.38 -18.26 2.05
C PRO A 118 -1.20 -19.28 2.84
N ALA A 119 -1.74 -20.28 2.15
CA ALA A 119 -2.46 -21.34 2.79
C ALA A 119 -1.60 -21.90 3.91
N PRO A 120 -2.18 -22.27 5.08
CA PRO A 120 -1.37 -22.79 6.18
C PRO A 120 -0.57 -23.98 5.67
N LYS A 121 0.60 -23.96 5.84
CA LYS A 121 1.48 -25.01 5.35
C LYS A 121 1.47 -26.16 6.30
N VAL A 122 0.65 -26.44 5.97
CA VAL A 122 0.38 -27.20 6.66
C VAL A 122 1.00 -27.84 6.93
N ALA A 123 1.16 -26.85 6.77
CA ALA A 123 1.60 -27.13 6.85
C ALA A 123 1.99 -27.52 6.62
N PRO A 124 1.92 -27.28 6.42
CA PRO A 124 2.32 -27.59 6.05
C PRO A 124 2.46 -27.80 5.75
N LYS A 125 2.36 -27.80 5.46
CA LYS A 125 2.39 -28.24 5.16
C LYS A 125 2.83 -28.23 4.64
N ARG A 126 3.14 -28.21 4.55
CA ARG A 126 3.49 -28.59 4.19
C ARG A 126 3.87 -28.64 3.65
N ARG A 127 4.16 -28.57 3.54
CA ARG A 127 4.46 -29.08 3.20
C ARG A 127 4.62 -29.17 2.80
N THR A 128 4.57 -29.15 2.87
CA THR A 128 4.67 -29.63 2.69
C THR A 128 4.76 -29.61 2.33
N LYS A 129 4.79 -29.54 2.17
CA LYS A 129 4.82 -29.98 2.09
C LYS A 129 4.77 -30.18 1.76
N LYS A 130 4.75 -29.97 1.57
CA LYS A 130 4.62 -30.49 1.62
C LYS A 130 4.52 -30.72 1.38
N VAL A 131 4.52 -30.57 1.31
CA VAL A 131 4.38 -31.13 1.39
C VAL A 131 4.31 -31.13 1.28
N GLN A 132 4.31 -31.04 1.10
CA GLN A 132 4.17 -31.41 1.21
C GLN A 132 4.09 -31.47 1.17
#